data_e3d3cf9761482b4ca1b9de025e3bb9de
#
_entry.id   e3d3cf9761482b4ca1b9de025e3bb9de
#
_cell.length_a   1.000
_cell.length_b   1.000
_cell.length_c   1.000
_cell.angle_alpha   90.00
_cell.angle_beta   90.00
_cell.angle_gamma   90.00
#
_symmetry.space_group_name_H-M   'P 1'
#
loop_
_entity.id
_entity.type
_entity.pdbx_description
1 polymer ?
#
loop_
_entity_poly.entity_id
_entity_poly.type
_entity_poly.pdbx_seq_one_letter_code
_entity_poly.pdbx_strand_id
1 'polypeptide(L)'
;VLVICGDTPLLRTETIRHLIDVCIQNKASATVLTARLDNPFGYGRVIRDKDGHMQRIVEQKDGTESELAVNEINTGTYCFHVADLVDALHKIDNHNAQQEYYLTDVFGIMIREAKQVIPVVAEDADETMGVNSRRQLAAANKVLYLRKAEELMDQGITIVSPENTYIGQDVVVGHDTTILPGTILSGNTRVGEDCVIGPDTQLDNVICGNGNTLNRVYAHDCTIGNDNTMGPFVHLRPDTDIHNHVKIGNFVEVKNSVVDDGTKLPHLIYCGDADLGKKVNFGCGTVTVNFDGKNKHRTVVEDHAFIGCNTNLVAPVHVGKNAFTAAGSTITEDV
;
A
#
# COMPACT_ATOMS: atom_id res chain seq x y z
N VAL A 1 -26.41 -12.93 10.30
CA VAL A 1 -26.07 -11.59 9.79
C VAL A 1 -24.81 -11.11 10.47
N LEU A 2 -23.83 -10.61 9.68
CA LEU A 2 -22.65 -9.91 10.17
C LEU A 2 -22.91 -8.40 10.10
N VAL A 3 -22.62 -7.68 11.17
CA VAL A 3 -22.65 -6.22 11.25
C VAL A 3 -21.22 -5.74 11.52
N ILE A 4 -20.74 -4.82 10.70
CA ILE A 4 -19.39 -4.24 10.80
C ILE A 4 -19.50 -2.72 10.68
N CYS A 5 -18.78 -1.98 11.53
CA CYS A 5 -18.64 -0.53 11.38
C CYS A 5 -17.75 -0.18 10.19
N GLY A 6 -18.16 0.79 9.37
CA GLY A 6 -17.42 1.22 8.18
C GLY A 6 -16.14 2.03 8.48
N ASP A 7 -15.91 2.40 9.72
CA ASP A 7 -14.78 3.20 10.19
C ASP A 7 -13.70 2.39 10.95
N THR A 8 -13.74 1.05 10.89
CA THR A 8 -12.75 0.15 11.52
C THR A 8 -11.88 -0.55 10.46
N PRO A 9 -10.93 0.15 9.82
CA PRO A 9 -10.20 -0.36 8.66
C PRO A 9 -9.15 -1.42 8.97
N LEU A 10 -8.83 -1.65 10.26
CA LEU A 10 -7.76 -2.55 10.68
C LEU A 10 -8.25 -3.97 10.99
N LEU A 11 -9.56 -4.21 10.92
CA LEU A 11 -10.18 -5.49 11.26
C LEU A 11 -9.72 -6.60 10.31
N ARG A 12 -9.22 -7.71 10.86
CA ARG A 12 -8.68 -8.83 10.09
C ARG A 12 -9.77 -9.83 9.69
N THR A 13 -9.54 -10.47 8.56
CA THR A 13 -10.44 -11.53 8.06
C THR A 13 -10.54 -12.71 9.03
N GLU A 14 -9.42 -13.07 9.67
CA GLU A 14 -9.34 -14.17 10.64
C GLU A 14 -10.19 -13.88 11.86
N THR A 15 -10.17 -12.67 12.38
CA THR A 15 -10.99 -12.21 13.50
C THR A 15 -12.48 -12.27 13.17
N ILE A 16 -12.85 -11.83 11.97
CA ILE A 16 -14.24 -11.92 11.47
C ILE A 16 -14.68 -13.38 11.35
N ARG A 17 -13.85 -14.25 10.78
CA ARG A 17 -14.14 -15.68 10.66
C ARG A 17 -14.32 -16.31 12.04
N HIS A 18 -13.42 -16.05 12.96
CA HIS A 18 -13.52 -16.55 14.32
C HIS A 18 -14.82 -16.13 15.00
N LEU A 19 -15.21 -14.87 14.86
CA LEU A 19 -16.49 -14.35 15.39
C LEU A 19 -17.69 -15.11 14.83
N ILE A 20 -17.70 -15.38 13.52
CA ILE A 20 -18.75 -16.15 12.83
C ILE A 20 -18.75 -17.60 13.29
N ASP A 21 -17.59 -18.24 13.35
CA ASP A 21 -17.42 -19.64 13.73
C ASP A 21 -17.93 -19.89 15.16
N VAL A 22 -17.58 -19.00 16.10
CA VAL A 22 -18.07 -19.05 17.48
C VAL A 22 -19.61 -18.96 17.50
N CYS A 23 -20.20 -18.09 16.71
CA CYS A 23 -21.67 -17.94 16.62
C CYS A 23 -22.33 -19.25 16.13
N ILE A 24 -21.80 -19.84 15.06
CA ILE A 24 -22.37 -21.04 14.43
C ILE A 24 -22.17 -22.28 15.30
N GLN A 25 -20.96 -22.52 15.80
CA GLN A 25 -20.61 -23.73 16.56
C GLN A 25 -21.36 -23.82 17.88
N ASN A 26 -21.59 -22.68 18.52
CA ASN A 26 -22.32 -22.62 19.77
C ASN A 26 -23.83 -22.43 19.58
N LYS A 27 -24.31 -22.30 18.32
CA LYS A 27 -25.70 -21.94 18.02
C LYS A 27 -26.15 -20.70 18.78
N ALA A 28 -25.25 -19.74 18.94
CA ALA A 28 -25.50 -18.52 19.68
C ALA A 28 -26.48 -17.61 18.94
N SER A 29 -27.35 -16.89 19.67
CA SER A 29 -28.21 -15.86 19.12
C SER A 29 -27.42 -14.65 18.67
N ALA A 30 -26.27 -14.36 19.33
CA ALA A 30 -25.32 -13.36 18.91
C ALA A 30 -23.91 -13.64 19.43
N THR A 31 -22.91 -13.15 18.65
CA THR A 31 -21.54 -12.95 19.12
C THR A 31 -21.18 -11.47 18.99
N VAL A 32 -20.43 -10.95 19.95
CA VAL A 32 -19.99 -9.55 20.03
C VAL A 32 -18.48 -9.54 20.03
N LEU A 33 -17.86 -8.88 19.05
CA LEU A 33 -16.43 -8.62 19.12
C LEU A 33 -16.18 -7.55 20.17
N THR A 34 -15.32 -7.83 21.14
CA THR A 34 -14.92 -6.91 22.21
C THR A 34 -13.40 -6.70 22.16
N ALA A 35 -12.91 -5.65 22.79
CA ALA A 35 -11.48 -5.42 22.97
C ALA A 35 -11.21 -4.85 24.36
N ARG A 36 -9.97 -4.98 24.84
CA ARG A 36 -9.53 -4.36 26.10
C ARG A 36 -8.59 -3.23 25.80
N LEU A 37 -8.96 -2.01 26.23
CA LEU A 37 -8.19 -0.81 26.03
C LEU A 37 -7.73 -0.21 27.36
N ASP A 38 -6.52 0.35 27.39
CA ASP A 38 -6.06 1.12 28.56
C ASP A 38 -6.88 2.39 28.77
N ASN A 39 -7.30 3.03 27.68
CA ASN A 39 -8.21 4.17 27.71
C ASN A 39 -9.46 3.89 26.89
N PRO A 40 -10.54 3.40 27.52
CA PRO A 40 -11.79 3.03 26.84
C PRO A 40 -12.73 4.23 26.58
N PHE A 41 -12.30 5.47 26.84
CA PHE A 41 -13.14 6.65 26.71
C PHE A 41 -13.75 6.78 25.29
N GLY A 42 -15.06 7.03 25.27
CA GLY A 42 -15.81 7.22 24.01
C GLY A 42 -16.46 5.94 23.45
N TYR A 43 -16.12 4.76 23.96
CA TYR A 43 -16.72 3.49 23.55
C TYR A 43 -17.84 3.04 24.49
N GLY A 44 -18.73 2.17 24.05
CA GLY A 44 -19.61 1.39 24.92
C GLY A 44 -18.81 0.38 25.74
N ARG A 45 -19.26 0.11 26.96
CA ARG A 45 -18.62 -0.86 27.87
C ARG A 45 -19.39 -2.18 27.88
N VAL A 46 -18.64 -3.28 27.85
CA VAL A 46 -19.20 -4.63 27.98
C VAL A 46 -19.22 -5.01 29.46
N ILE A 47 -20.43 -5.07 30.03
CA ILE A 47 -20.62 -5.40 31.43
C ILE A 47 -20.79 -6.90 31.57
N ARG A 48 -19.97 -7.49 32.46
CA ARG A 48 -20.01 -8.93 32.80
C ARG A 48 -20.50 -9.15 34.23
N ASP A 49 -21.10 -10.31 34.47
CA ASP A 49 -21.40 -10.77 35.83
C ASP A 49 -20.16 -11.36 36.55
N LYS A 50 -20.32 -11.84 37.75
CA LYS A 50 -19.23 -12.43 38.57
C LYS A 50 -18.67 -13.72 37.94
N ASP A 51 -19.48 -14.40 37.12
CA ASP A 51 -19.08 -15.65 36.44
C ASP A 51 -18.46 -15.38 35.05
N GLY A 52 -18.35 -14.10 34.68
CA GLY A 52 -17.73 -13.66 33.43
C GLY A 52 -18.70 -13.62 32.22
N HIS A 53 -19.98 -13.91 32.42
CA HIS A 53 -20.96 -13.84 31.36
C HIS A 53 -21.37 -12.40 31.07
N MET A 54 -21.52 -12.09 29.78
CA MET A 54 -21.99 -10.77 29.34
C MET A 54 -23.42 -10.52 29.83
N GLN A 55 -23.67 -9.35 30.41
CA GLN A 55 -25.00 -8.90 30.82
C GLN A 55 -25.60 -7.87 29.86
N ARG A 56 -24.83 -6.88 29.48
CA ARG A 56 -25.24 -5.78 28.58
C ARG A 56 -24.07 -4.98 28.05
N ILE A 57 -24.34 -4.12 27.10
CA ILE A 57 -23.47 -3.01 26.69
C ILE A 57 -24.05 -1.73 27.28
N VAL A 58 -23.17 -0.86 27.80
CA VAL A 58 -23.55 0.45 28.34
C VAL A 58 -22.78 1.50 27.55
N GLU A 59 -23.50 2.42 26.92
CA GLU A 59 -22.90 3.49 26.14
C GLU A 59 -22.21 4.52 27.06
N GLN A 60 -21.19 5.23 26.53
CA GLN A 60 -20.38 6.18 27.30
C GLN A 60 -21.21 7.22 28.06
N LYS A 61 -22.35 7.66 27.51
CA LYS A 61 -23.18 8.72 28.09
C LYS A 61 -24.19 8.20 29.13
N ASP A 62 -24.44 6.90 29.13
CA ASP A 62 -25.45 6.24 30.01
C ASP A 62 -24.81 5.47 31.16
N GLY A 63 -23.46 5.37 31.18
CA GLY A 63 -22.72 4.57 32.15
C GLY A 63 -22.57 5.26 33.51
N THR A 64 -22.70 4.48 34.58
CA THR A 64 -22.28 4.86 35.93
C THR A 64 -20.76 4.92 36.02
N GLU A 65 -20.24 5.59 37.05
CA GLU A 65 -18.77 5.69 37.26
C GLU A 65 -18.08 4.30 37.32
N SER A 66 -18.71 3.33 37.97
CA SER A 66 -18.19 1.97 38.07
C SER A 66 -18.23 1.20 36.73
N GLU A 67 -19.25 1.43 35.91
CA GLU A 67 -19.33 0.82 34.57
C GLU A 67 -18.35 1.45 33.61
N LEU A 68 -18.17 2.76 33.68
CA LEU A 68 -17.18 3.47 32.84
C LEU A 68 -15.72 3.15 33.19
N ALA A 69 -15.47 2.60 34.38
CA ALA A 69 -14.17 2.08 34.79
C ALA A 69 -13.82 0.72 34.14
N VAL A 70 -14.78 0.03 33.51
CA VAL A 70 -14.55 -1.23 32.78
C VAL A 70 -13.74 -0.93 31.54
N ASN A 71 -12.66 -1.69 31.32
CA ASN A 71 -11.74 -1.53 30.18
C ASN A 71 -12.11 -2.37 28.95
N GLU A 72 -13.11 -3.27 29.08
CA GLU A 72 -13.61 -4.04 27.94
C GLU A 72 -14.65 -3.23 27.19
N ILE A 73 -14.37 -2.99 25.90
CA ILE A 73 -15.18 -2.14 25.04
C ILE A 73 -16.00 -2.95 24.03
N ASN A 74 -17.11 -2.36 23.62
CA ASN A 74 -17.87 -2.75 22.45
C ASN A 74 -17.19 -2.18 21.20
N THR A 75 -16.91 -3.06 20.21
CA THR A 75 -16.21 -2.64 18.97
C THR A 75 -17.17 -2.27 17.84
N GLY A 76 -18.49 -2.53 18.01
CA GLY A 76 -19.47 -2.33 16.94
C GLY A 76 -19.51 -3.46 15.90
N THR A 77 -18.80 -4.56 16.13
CA THR A 77 -18.77 -5.71 15.21
C THR A 77 -19.48 -6.90 15.82
N TYR A 78 -20.47 -7.44 15.12
CA TYR A 78 -21.40 -8.45 15.64
C TYR A 78 -21.71 -9.51 14.60
N CYS A 79 -21.98 -10.75 15.07
CA CYS A 79 -22.63 -11.77 14.27
C CYS A 79 -23.91 -12.21 14.96
N PHE A 80 -25.03 -12.23 14.23
CA PHE A 80 -26.35 -12.54 14.77
C PHE A 80 -27.00 -13.73 14.05
N HIS A 81 -27.78 -14.51 14.81
CA HIS A 81 -28.82 -15.33 14.23
C HIS A 81 -29.99 -14.41 13.82
N VAL A 82 -30.44 -14.51 12.57
CA VAL A 82 -31.36 -13.52 11.96
C VAL A 82 -32.69 -13.43 12.68
N ALA A 83 -33.30 -14.57 12.98
CA ALA A 83 -34.62 -14.60 13.61
C ALA A 83 -34.58 -13.96 15.01
N ASP A 84 -33.54 -14.24 15.78
CA ASP A 84 -33.39 -13.68 17.14
C ASP A 84 -33.10 -12.17 17.10
N LEU A 85 -32.34 -11.71 16.10
CA LEU A 85 -32.09 -10.29 15.88
C LEU A 85 -33.41 -9.54 15.58
N VAL A 86 -34.19 -10.05 14.61
CA VAL A 86 -35.46 -9.42 14.22
C VAL A 86 -36.44 -9.34 15.40
N ASP A 87 -36.55 -10.44 16.20
CA ASP A 87 -37.37 -10.48 17.38
C ASP A 87 -36.92 -9.44 18.43
N ALA A 88 -35.62 -9.31 18.67
CA ALA A 88 -35.09 -8.35 19.63
C ALA A 88 -35.24 -6.89 19.14
N LEU A 89 -35.08 -6.63 17.83
CA LEU A 89 -35.26 -5.29 17.25
C LEU A 89 -36.68 -4.73 17.45
N HIS A 90 -37.71 -5.58 17.49
CA HIS A 90 -39.06 -5.13 17.77
C HIS A 90 -39.30 -4.72 19.24
N LYS A 91 -38.34 -4.98 20.13
CA LYS A 91 -38.44 -4.75 21.57
C LYS A 91 -37.52 -3.63 22.08
N ILE A 92 -36.67 -3.07 21.24
CA ILE A 92 -35.82 -1.93 21.61
C ILE A 92 -36.66 -0.68 21.78
N ASP A 93 -36.25 0.18 22.70
CA ASP A 93 -36.87 1.48 22.92
C ASP A 93 -35.82 2.62 22.84
N ASN A 94 -36.22 3.84 23.07
CA ASN A 94 -35.35 5.01 23.05
C ASN A 94 -35.24 5.70 24.40
N HIS A 95 -35.46 4.98 25.50
CA HIS A 95 -35.37 5.49 26.88
C HIS A 95 -33.89 5.57 27.35
N ASN A 96 -33.09 6.40 26.70
CA ASN A 96 -31.67 6.63 27.00
C ASN A 96 -31.34 8.13 26.94
N ALA A 97 -30.09 8.50 27.31
CA ALA A 97 -29.66 9.88 27.38
C ALA A 97 -29.73 10.64 26.05
N GLN A 98 -29.67 9.92 24.92
CA GLN A 98 -29.71 10.49 23.57
C GLN A 98 -31.08 10.43 22.90
N GLN A 99 -32.07 9.72 23.52
CA GLN A 99 -33.39 9.44 22.95
C GLN A 99 -33.33 8.73 21.59
N GLU A 100 -32.31 7.87 21.39
CA GLU A 100 -32.05 7.11 20.17
C GLU A 100 -32.30 5.61 20.38
N TYR A 101 -32.59 4.88 19.30
CA TYR A 101 -32.63 3.42 19.32
C TYR A 101 -31.23 2.86 19.21
N TYR A 102 -30.72 2.23 20.26
CA TYR A 102 -29.40 1.61 20.24
C TYR A 102 -29.49 0.15 19.80
N LEU A 103 -28.77 -0.21 18.74
CA LEU A 103 -28.64 -1.63 18.34
C LEU A 103 -28.07 -2.49 19.48
N THR A 104 -27.26 -1.91 20.34
CA THR A 104 -26.62 -2.59 21.48
C THR A 104 -27.63 -3.07 22.52
N ASP A 105 -28.84 -2.51 22.56
CA ASP A 105 -29.89 -2.95 23.50
C ASP A 105 -30.42 -4.36 23.20
N VAL A 106 -30.28 -4.84 21.94
CA VAL A 106 -30.70 -6.21 21.58
C VAL A 106 -29.98 -7.27 22.39
N PHE A 107 -28.74 -7.05 22.83
CA PHE A 107 -27.99 -8.01 23.64
C PHE A 107 -28.60 -8.20 25.01
N GLY A 108 -28.93 -7.09 25.66
CA GLY A 108 -29.64 -7.15 26.96
C GLY A 108 -31.02 -7.80 26.87
N ILE A 109 -31.74 -7.56 25.76
CA ILE A 109 -33.04 -8.22 25.50
C ILE A 109 -32.85 -9.72 25.32
N MET A 110 -31.92 -10.15 24.47
CA MET A 110 -31.61 -11.56 24.21
C MET A 110 -31.21 -12.30 25.50
N ILE A 111 -30.35 -11.69 26.31
CA ILE A 111 -29.89 -12.29 27.59
C ILE A 111 -31.08 -12.45 28.58
N ARG A 112 -31.94 -11.45 28.72
CA ARG A 112 -33.16 -11.56 29.56
C ARG A 112 -34.10 -12.66 29.09
N GLU A 113 -34.09 -12.98 27.81
CA GLU A 113 -34.88 -14.08 27.22
C GLU A 113 -34.14 -15.43 27.24
N ALA A 114 -33.06 -15.54 28.02
CA ALA A 114 -32.21 -16.72 28.12
C ALA A 114 -31.63 -17.19 26.77
N LYS A 115 -31.48 -16.29 25.81
CA LYS A 115 -30.77 -16.53 24.55
C LYS A 115 -29.26 -16.37 24.78
N GLN A 116 -28.46 -17.16 24.08
CA GLN A 116 -27.03 -17.16 24.25
C GLN A 116 -26.38 -16.02 23.49
N VAL A 117 -25.68 -15.14 24.20
CA VAL A 117 -24.83 -14.07 23.66
C VAL A 117 -23.38 -14.30 24.10
N ILE A 118 -22.44 -14.40 23.17
CA ILE A 118 -21.05 -14.73 23.47
C ILE A 118 -20.14 -13.55 23.08
N PRO A 119 -19.49 -12.90 24.05
CA PRO A 119 -18.46 -11.93 23.77
C PRO A 119 -17.15 -12.64 23.37
N VAL A 120 -16.58 -12.22 22.25
CA VAL A 120 -15.29 -12.68 21.70
C VAL A 120 -14.30 -11.53 21.82
N VAL A 121 -13.26 -11.72 22.61
CA VAL A 121 -12.22 -10.69 22.81
C VAL A 121 -11.24 -10.75 21.65
N ALA A 122 -11.02 -9.63 20.98
CA ALA A 122 -9.98 -9.53 19.95
C ALA A 122 -8.59 -9.78 20.53
N GLU A 123 -7.79 -10.57 19.85
CA GLU A 123 -6.40 -10.85 20.27
C GLU A 123 -5.52 -9.60 20.16
N ASP A 124 -5.71 -8.80 19.12
CA ASP A 124 -5.07 -7.53 18.89
C ASP A 124 -6.10 -6.39 18.99
N ALA A 125 -6.00 -5.58 20.03
CA ALA A 125 -6.94 -4.48 20.24
C ALA A 125 -6.86 -3.40 19.15
N ASP A 126 -5.72 -3.25 18.47
CA ASP A 126 -5.54 -2.28 17.39
C ASP A 126 -6.47 -2.57 16.20
N GLU A 127 -6.89 -3.83 16.00
CA GLU A 127 -7.85 -4.19 14.96
C GLU A 127 -9.19 -3.45 15.08
N THR A 128 -9.54 -3.07 16.30
CA THR A 128 -10.85 -2.48 16.61
C THR A 128 -10.84 -0.95 16.60
N MET A 129 -9.72 -0.34 16.20
CA MET A 129 -9.55 1.11 16.17
C MET A 129 -10.52 1.76 15.16
N GLY A 130 -11.42 2.59 15.64
CA GLY A 130 -12.27 3.44 14.81
C GLY A 130 -11.54 4.70 14.33
N VAL A 131 -11.77 5.08 13.08
CA VAL A 131 -11.15 6.26 12.45
C VAL A 131 -12.16 7.40 12.32
N ASN A 132 -12.17 8.31 13.28
CA ASN A 132 -13.04 9.48 13.32
C ASN A 132 -12.29 10.82 13.15
N SER A 133 -10.96 10.78 13.01
CA SER A 133 -10.12 11.96 12.85
C SER A 133 -8.90 11.65 11.98
N ARG A 134 -8.30 12.71 11.41
CA ARG A 134 -7.05 12.57 10.64
C ARG A 134 -5.89 12.03 11.48
N ARG A 135 -5.89 12.27 12.79
CA ARG A 135 -4.89 11.69 13.71
C ARG A 135 -5.07 10.18 13.82
N GLN A 136 -6.31 9.71 13.99
CA GLN A 136 -6.62 8.28 14.01
C GLN A 136 -6.35 7.62 12.66
N LEU A 137 -6.65 8.30 11.53
CA LEU A 137 -6.29 7.81 10.19
C LEU A 137 -4.77 7.61 10.05
N ALA A 138 -3.98 8.57 10.50
CA ALA A 138 -2.51 8.45 10.45
C ALA A 138 -2.00 7.27 11.31
N ALA A 139 -2.60 7.05 12.50
CA ALA A 139 -2.28 5.91 13.35
C ALA A 139 -2.66 4.58 12.69
N ALA A 140 -3.85 4.48 12.09
CA ALA A 140 -4.30 3.29 11.37
C ALA A 140 -3.41 2.97 10.17
N ASN A 141 -3.03 3.96 9.37
CA ASN A 141 -2.09 3.78 8.26
C ASN A 141 -0.74 3.22 8.75
N LYS A 142 -0.21 3.74 9.86
CA LYS A 142 1.04 3.23 10.44
C LYS A 142 0.94 1.75 10.78
N VAL A 143 -0.16 1.32 11.37
CA VAL A 143 -0.39 -0.10 11.70
C VAL A 143 -0.41 -0.95 10.42
N LEU A 144 -1.12 -0.51 9.37
CA LEU A 144 -1.19 -1.25 8.10
C LEU A 144 0.18 -1.38 7.43
N TYR A 145 0.96 -0.31 7.37
CA TYR A 145 2.31 -0.36 6.77
C TYR A 145 3.25 -1.27 7.56
N LEU A 146 3.20 -1.24 8.90
CA LEU A 146 4.00 -2.13 9.72
C LEU A 146 3.60 -3.59 9.56
N ARG A 147 2.31 -3.91 9.53
CA ARG A 147 1.82 -5.27 9.25
C ARG A 147 2.33 -5.79 7.91
N LYS A 148 2.26 -4.94 6.85
CA LYS A 148 2.78 -5.33 5.54
C LYS A 148 4.29 -5.53 5.54
N ALA A 149 5.02 -4.69 6.25
CA ALA A 149 6.47 -4.84 6.40
C ALA A 149 6.83 -6.14 7.16
N GLU A 150 6.13 -6.47 8.24
CA GLU A 150 6.29 -7.72 8.99
C GLU A 150 6.01 -8.95 8.12
N GLU A 151 4.88 -8.94 7.39
CA GLU A 151 4.53 -10.00 6.42
C GLU A 151 5.66 -10.25 5.42
N LEU A 152 6.25 -9.19 4.86
CA LEU A 152 7.33 -9.31 3.89
C LEU A 152 8.63 -9.79 4.54
N MET A 153 8.96 -9.33 5.75
CA MET A 153 10.14 -9.81 6.48
C MET A 153 10.03 -11.31 6.81
N ASP A 154 8.85 -11.79 7.15
CA ASP A 154 8.59 -13.23 7.37
C ASP A 154 8.74 -14.05 6.07
N GLN A 155 8.59 -13.42 4.91
CA GLN A 155 8.80 -14.01 3.59
C GLN A 155 10.26 -13.92 3.12
N GLY A 156 11.19 -13.42 3.95
CA GLY A 156 12.62 -13.36 3.64
C GLY A 156 13.08 -12.06 2.97
N ILE A 157 12.30 -10.99 3.03
CA ILE A 157 12.69 -9.67 2.56
C ILE A 157 13.39 -8.91 3.70
N THR A 158 14.50 -8.23 3.43
CA THR A 158 15.17 -7.37 4.38
C THR A 158 14.64 -5.95 4.30
N ILE A 159 14.01 -5.44 5.37
CA ILE A 159 13.57 -4.05 5.48
C ILE A 159 14.38 -3.37 6.58
N VAL A 160 15.28 -2.45 6.21
CA VAL A 160 16.26 -1.87 7.14
C VAL A 160 15.63 -0.97 8.19
N SER A 161 14.54 -0.29 7.86
CA SER A 161 13.80 0.61 8.77
C SER A 161 12.31 0.52 8.46
N PRO A 162 11.60 -0.48 9.03
CA PRO A 162 10.18 -0.69 8.76
C PRO A 162 9.32 0.55 9.05
N GLU A 163 9.65 1.29 10.10
CA GLU A 163 8.93 2.51 10.52
C GLU A 163 9.09 3.70 9.56
N ASN A 164 10.11 3.68 8.67
CA ASN A 164 10.37 4.70 7.65
C ASN A 164 10.23 4.14 6.23
N THR A 165 9.48 3.06 6.08
CA THR A 165 9.22 2.41 4.78
C THR A 165 7.72 2.25 4.61
N TYR A 166 7.18 2.68 3.46
CA TYR A 166 5.75 2.64 3.19
C TYR A 166 5.45 1.69 2.05
N ILE A 167 4.84 0.54 2.37
CA ILE A 167 4.53 -0.50 1.40
C ILE A 167 3.03 -0.75 1.38
N GLY A 168 2.42 -0.57 0.20
CA GLY A 168 1.00 -0.81 -0.02
C GLY A 168 0.63 -2.30 0.08
N GLN A 169 -0.64 -2.58 0.38
CA GLN A 169 -1.13 -3.94 0.60
C GLN A 169 -0.97 -4.85 -0.63
N ASP A 170 -1.14 -4.30 -1.83
CA ASP A 170 -1.11 -5.05 -3.11
C ASP A 170 0.31 -5.23 -3.67
N VAL A 171 1.31 -4.63 -3.02
CA VAL A 171 2.71 -4.73 -3.41
C VAL A 171 3.25 -6.14 -3.13
N VAL A 172 3.98 -6.66 -4.10
CA VAL A 172 4.68 -7.95 -4.01
C VAL A 172 6.18 -7.72 -4.14
N VAL A 173 6.96 -8.35 -3.29
CA VAL A 173 8.43 -8.27 -3.30
C VAL A 173 8.99 -9.70 -3.26
N GLY A 174 9.99 -9.97 -4.08
CA GLY A 174 10.69 -11.26 -4.12
C GLY A 174 11.68 -11.42 -2.95
N HIS A 175 11.96 -12.66 -2.60
CA HIS A 175 12.87 -13.01 -1.50
C HIS A 175 14.30 -12.44 -1.72
N ASP A 176 15.06 -12.32 -0.64
CA ASP A 176 16.43 -11.78 -0.62
C ASP A 176 16.56 -10.32 -1.13
N THR A 177 15.43 -9.66 -1.40
CA THR A 177 15.42 -8.22 -1.73
C THR A 177 15.60 -7.40 -0.44
N THR A 178 16.43 -6.34 -0.54
CA THR A 178 16.68 -5.38 0.54
C THR A 178 15.99 -4.05 0.23
N ILE A 179 15.17 -3.57 1.17
CA ILE A 179 14.49 -2.28 1.09
C ILE A 179 15.12 -1.32 2.10
N LEU A 180 15.65 -0.20 1.60
CA LEU A 180 16.33 0.82 2.38
C LEU A 180 15.36 1.92 2.84
N PRO A 181 15.71 2.71 3.88
CA PRO A 181 14.83 3.71 4.47
C PRO A 181 14.34 4.76 3.49
N GLY A 182 13.14 5.30 3.72
CA GLY A 182 12.51 6.32 2.88
C GLY A 182 11.89 5.77 1.60
N THR A 183 11.88 4.47 1.42
CA THR A 183 11.28 3.82 0.24
C THR A 183 9.76 3.79 0.35
N ILE A 184 9.08 4.13 -0.75
CA ILE A 184 7.63 4.07 -0.91
C ILE A 184 7.30 3.15 -2.08
N LEU A 185 6.58 2.07 -1.82
CA LEU A 185 6.07 1.14 -2.84
C LEU A 185 4.55 1.17 -2.81
N SER A 186 3.91 1.50 -3.93
CA SER A 186 2.45 1.67 -4.02
C SER A 186 1.85 1.07 -5.29
N GLY A 187 0.53 1.08 -5.34
CA GLY A 187 -0.23 0.51 -6.45
C GLY A 187 0.00 -1.00 -6.60
N ASN A 188 -0.01 -1.48 -7.82
CA ASN A 188 0.25 -2.89 -8.16
C ASN A 188 1.74 -3.18 -8.37
N THR A 189 2.63 -2.47 -7.67
CA THR A 189 4.08 -2.64 -7.82
C THR A 189 4.53 -4.06 -7.47
N ARG A 190 5.36 -4.61 -8.34
CA ARG A 190 6.01 -5.91 -8.16
C ARG A 190 7.52 -5.73 -8.28
N VAL A 191 8.25 -6.16 -7.29
CA VAL A 191 9.72 -6.16 -7.26
C VAL A 191 10.18 -7.61 -7.21
N GLY A 192 11.14 -7.96 -8.04
CA GLY A 192 11.71 -9.31 -8.10
C GLY A 192 12.62 -9.63 -6.93
N GLU A 193 13.41 -10.67 -7.09
CA GLU A 193 14.36 -11.20 -6.11
C GLU A 193 15.72 -10.50 -6.19
N ASP A 194 16.54 -10.60 -5.14
CA ASP A 194 17.92 -10.11 -5.09
C ASP A 194 18.08 -8.61 -5.41
N CYS A 195 17.05 -7.80 -5.19
CA CYS A 195 17.08 -6.37 -5.47
C CYS A 195 17.57 -5.55 -4.26
N VAL A 196 18.11 -4.35 -4.54
CA VAL A 196 18.36 -3.33 -3.53
C VAL A 196 17.58 -2.08 -3.91
N ILE A 197 16.52 -1.79 -3.16
CA ILE A 197 15.58 -0.70 -3.44
C ILE A 197 15.72 0.40 -2.38
N GLY A 198 16.04 1.60 -2.81
CA GLY A 198 16.24 2.74 -1.91
C GLY A 198 17.71 3.16 -1.80
N PRO A 199 18.04 4.10 -0.88
CA PRO A 199 17.08 4.86 -0.07
C PRO A 199 16.24 5.86 -0.88
N ASP A 200 15.20 6.42 -0.27
CA ASP A 200 14.38 7.50 -0.84
C ASP A 200 13.90 7.19 -2.27
N THR A 201 13.49 5.96 -2.53
CA THR A 201 12.99 5.48 -3.83
C THR A 201 11.47 5.35 -3.77
N GLN A 202 10.79 5.83 -4.80
CA GLN A 202 9.34 5.71 -4.93
C GLN A 202 8.98 4.95 -6.21
N LEU A 203 8.24 3.85 -6.06
CA LEU A 203 7.73 3.05 -7.16
C LEU A 203 6.21 2.94 -7.04
N ASP A 204 5.49 3.35 -8.08
CA ASP A 204 4.03 3.27 -8.16
C ASP A 204 3.59 2.58 -9.46
N ASN A 205 2.87 1.47 -9.36
CA ASN A 205 2.50 0.62 -10.50
C ASN A 205 3.71 0.21 -11.38
N VAL A 206 4.83 -0.17 -10.75
CA VAL A 206 6.07 -0.57 -11.44
C VAL A 206 6.24 -2.08 -11.41
N ILE A 207 6.56 -2.67 -12.56
CA ILE A 207 7.01 -4.05 -12.65
C ILE A 207 8.53 -4.04 -12.74
N CYS A 208 9.20 -4.51 -11.71
CA CYS A 208 10.65 -4.53 -11.58
C CYS A 208 11.14 -5.98 -11.46
N GLY A 209 12.00 -6.41 -12.35
CA GLY A 209 12.60 -7.75 -12.37
C GLY A 209 13.64 -7.96 -11.26
N ASN A 210 14.45 -8.97 -11.40
CA ASN A 210 15.43 -9.41 -10.41
C ASN A 210 16.76 -8.65 -10.48
N GLY A 211 17.53 -8.65 -9.39
CA GLY A 211 18.93 -8.18 -9.36
C GLY A 211 19.10 -6.66 -9.54
N ASN A 212 18.04 -5.89 -9.40
CA ASN A 212 18.07 -4.45 -9.64
C ASN A 212 18.60 -3.65 -8.44
N THR A 213 19.41 -2.63 -8.70
CA THR A 213 19.82 -1.64 -7.69
C THR A 213 19.24 -0.28 -8.05
N LEU A 214 18.26 0.20 -7.26
CA LEU A 214 17.55 1.45 -7.49
C LEU A 214 17.78 2.42 -6.33
N ASN A 215 18.54 3.47 -6.55
CA ASN A 215 18.89 4.46 -5.52
C ASN A 215 18.29 5.83 -5.85
N ARG A 216 17.41 6.37 -5.00
CA ARG A 216 16.71 7.63 -5.24
C ARG A 216 16.08 7.70 -6.62
N VAL A 217 15.30 6.68 -6.94
CA VAL A 217 14.54 6.56 -8.19
C VAL A 217 13.10 6.94 -7.93
N TYR A 218 12.54 7.78 -8.76
CA TYR A 218 11.09 8.00 -8.85
C TYR A 218 10.59 7.36 -10.14
N ALA A 219 9.73 6.36 -10.03
CA ALA A 219 9.22 5.61 -11.17
C ALA A 219 7.72 5.33 -11.01
N HIS A 220 6.96 5.50 -12.09
CA HIS A 220 5.55 5.17 -12.11
C HIS A 220 5.08 4.66 -13.47
N ASP A 221 4.15 3.71 -13.46
CA ASP A 221 3.52 3.11 -14.64
C ASP A 221 4.54 2.67 -15.70
N CYS A 222 5.56 1.93 -15.28
CA CYS A 222 6.65 1.51 -16.15
C CYS A 222 7.15 0.09 -15.82
N THR A 223 7.98 -0.44 -16.74
CA THR A 223 8.61 -1.76 -16.59
C THR A 223 10.13 -1.62 -16.50
N ILE A 224 10.73 -2.37 -15.60
CA ILE A 224 12.17 -2.48 -15.38
C ILE A 224 12.54 -3.96 -15.43
N GLY A 225 13.39 -4.36 -16.36
CA GLY A 225 13.88 -5.74 -16.49
C GLY A 225 14.83 -6.13 -15.35
N ASN A 226 15.85 -6.93 -15.68
CA ASN A 226 16.73 -7.50 -14.65
C ASN A 226 18.12 -6.85 -14.67
N ASP A 227 18.83 -6.94 -13.53
CA ASP A 227 20.25 -6.57 -13.37
C ASP A 227 20.56 -5.11 -13.76
N ASN A 228 19.61 -4.21 -13.53
CA ASN A 228 19.80 -2.80 -13.82
C ASN A 228 20.38 -2.05 -12.62
N THR A 229 21.13 -0.99 -12.90
CA THR A 229 21.63 -0.06 -11.89
C THR A 229 21.15 1.34 -12.20
N MET A 230 20.39 1.95 -11.28
CA MET A 230 19.78 3.26 -11.50
C MET A 230 20.01 4.20 -10.31
N GLY A 231 20.25 5.47 -10.63
CA GLY A 231 20.33 6.54 -9.66
C GLY A 231 21.72 7.08 -9.37
N PRO A 232 21.82 8.04 -8.44
CA PRO A 232 20.67 8.69 -7.78
C PRO A 232 19.96 9.72 -8.67
N PHE A 233 18.72 10.07 -8.29
CA PHE A 233 17.88 11.09 -8.95
C PHE A 233 17.53 10.72 -10.40
N VAL A 234 16.91 9.57 -10.56
CA VAL A 234 16.36 9.10 -11.83
C VAL A 234 14.84 9.24 -11.79
N HIS A 235 14.24 9.70 -12.88
CA HIS A 235 12.79 9.76 -13.04
C HIS A 235 12.37 8.91 -14.26
N LEU A 236 11.68 7.80 -14.00
CA LEU A 236 11.03 6.99 -15.03
C LEU A 236 9.54 7.33 -15.05
N ARG A 237 9.09 7.82 -16.19
CA ARG A 237 7.70 8.23 -16.42
C ARG A 237 6.91 7.14 -17.12
N PRO A 238 5.55 7.30 -17.24
CA PRO A 238 4.71 6.28 -17.86
C PRO A 238 5.17 5.85 -19.25
N ASP A 239 4.81 4.61 -19.59
CA ASP A 239 5.11 3.98 -20.87
C ASP A 239 6.62 3.83 -21.14
N THR A 240 7.43 3.76 -20.06
CA THR A 240 8.86 3.48 -20.14
C THR A 240 9.10 1.98 -19.94
N ASP A 241 9.86 1.39 -20.83
CA ASP A 241 10.28 -0.02 -20.77
C ASP A 241 11.81 -0.10 -20.75
N ILE A 242 12.37 -0.46 -19.62
CA ILE A 242 13.80 -0.67 -19.42
C ILE A 242 14.08 -2.16 -19.43
N HIS A 243 14.89 -2.64 -20.36
CA HIS A 243 15.27 -4.03 -20.45
C HIS A 243 16.35 -4.42 -19.42
N ASN A 244 17.30 -5.29 -19.77
CA ASN A 244 18.23 -5.86 -18.80
C ASN A 244 19.62 -5.23 -18.87
N HIS A 245 20.36 -5.26 -17.74
CA HIS A 245 21.74 -4.78 -17.65
C HIS A 245 21.92 -3.30 -18.07
N VAL A 246 20.87 -2.51 -17.99
CA VAL A 246 20.87 -1.08 -18.31
C VAL A 246 21.47 -0.29 -17.15
N LYS A 247 22.26 0.73 -17.46
CA LYS A 247 22.81 1.65 -16.48
C LYS A 247 22.25 3.04 -16.68
N ILE A 248 21.48 3.53 -15.71
CA ILE A 248 20.96 4.90 -15.68
C ILE A 248 21.60 5.62 -14.50
N GLY A 249 22.38 6.67 -14.79
CA GLY A 249 23.06 7.43 -13.74
C GLY A 249 22.22 8.59 -13.22
N ASN A 250 22.91 9.60 -12.69
CA ASN A 250 22.25 10.69 -11.98
C ASN A 250 21.63 11.77 -12.89
N PHE A 251 20.49 12.30 -12.44
CA PHE A 251 19.73 13.37 -13.13
C PHE A 251 19.29 12.97 -14.54
N VAL A 252 18.70 11.78 -14.67
CA VAL A 252 18.20 11.25 -15.93
C VAL A 252 16.67 11.11 -15.84
N GLU A 253 15.99 11.63 -16.86
CA GLU A 253 14.56 11.44 -17.06
C GLU A 253 14.33 10.60 -18.31
N VAL A 254 13.50 9.54 -18.17
CA VAL A 254 13.05 8.68 -19.28
C VAL A 254 11.54 8.68 -19.35
N LYS A 255 10.96 8.85 -20.54
CA LYS A 255 9.51 8.91 -20.74
C LYS A 255 9.11 8.25 -22.05
N ASN A 256 8.08 7.40 -22.02
CA ASN A 256 7.50 6.77 -23.21
C ASN A 256 8.58 6.26 -24.18
N SER A 257 9.52 5.49 -23.63
CA SER A 257 10.74 5.07 -24.35
C SER A 257 11.09 3.63 -24.01
N VAL A 258 11.66 2.94 -24.97
CA VAL A 258 12.25 1.62 -24.80
C VAL A 258 13.78 1.78 -24.69
N VAL A 259 14.38 1.18 -23.67
CA VAL A 259 15.83 1.16 -23.48
C VAL A 259 16.29 -0.29 -23.41
N ASP A 260 16.90 -0.77 -24.49
CA ASP A 260 17.28 -2.17 -24.65
C ASP A 260 18.57 -2.54 -23.91
N ASP A 261 18.86 -3.84 -23.87
CA ASP A 261 19.88 -4.48 -23.04
C ASP A 261 21.26 -3.79 -23.07
N GLY A 262 21.81 -3.56 -21.89
CA GLY A 262 23.18 -3.05 -21.72
C GLY A 262 23.39 -1.58 -22.12
N THR A 263 22.33 -0.87 -22.43
CA THR A 263 22.39 0.56 -22.79
C THR A 263 22.72 1.43 -21.58
N LYS A 264 23.42 2.55 -21.82
CA LYS A 264 23.91 3.45 -20.78
C LYS A 264 23.43 4.87 -20.98
N LEU A 265 22.75 5.41 -19.95
CA LEU A 265 22.29 6.79 -19.83
C LEU A 265 22.92 7.41 -18.58
N PRO A 266 24.22 7.79 -18.61
CA PRO A 266 24.97 7.99 -17.36
C PRO A 266 24.69 9.29 -16.62
N HIS A 267 24.43 10.43 -17.30
CA HIS A 267 24.38 11.73 -16.64
C HIS A 267 23.55 12.78 -17.40
N LEU A 268 22.68 13.52 -16.69
CA LEU A 268 22.01 14.74 -17.17
C LEU A 268 21.32 14.54 -18.53
N ILE A 269 20.49 13.52 -18.66
CA ILE A 269 19.88 13.12 -19.93
C ILE A 269 18.38 13.28 -19.85
N TYR A 270 17.79 13.81 -20.92
CA TYR A 270 16.37 13.66 -21.20
C TYR A 270 16.18 12.69 -22.38
N CYS A 271 15.53 11.57 -22.12
CA CYS A 271 15.19 10.55 -23.11
C CYS A 271 13.66 10.40 -23.17
N GLY A 272 13.01 11.08 -24.08
CA GLY A 272 11.56 11.04 -24.26
C GLY A 272 11.18 10.62 -25.67
N ASP A 273 10.13 9.78 -25.75
CA ASP A 273 9.58 9.27 -27.02
C ASP A 273 10.70 8.66 -27.91
N ALA A 274 11.48 7.71 -27.36
CA ALA A 274 12.64 7.14 -28.03
C ALA A 274 12.70 5.61 -27.95
N ASP A 275 13.27 4.98 -28.97
CA ASP A 275 13.63 3.56 -28.99
C ASP A 275 15.17 3.45 -29.07
N LEU A 276 15.76 2.98 -27.97
CA LEU A 276 17.20 2.79 -27.88
C LEU A 276 17.53 1.30 -27.95
N GLY A 277 18.30 0.92 -28.94
CA GLY A 277 18.77 -0.45 -29.13
C GLY A 277 19.79 -0.89 -28.06
N LYS A 278 20.39 -2.05 -28.28
CA LYS A 278 21.34 -2.68 -27.34
C LYS A 278 22.67 -1.98 -27.26
N LYS A 279 23.20 -1.86 -26.05
CA LYS A 279 24.54 -1.31 -25.78
C LYS A 279 24.78 0.07 -26.37
N VAL A 280 23.76 0.86 -26.52
CA VAL A 280 23.85 2.27 -26.86
C VAL A 280 24.50 3.04 -25.71
N ASN A 281 25.30 4.06 -26.01
CA ASN A 281 25.86 4.94 -24.99
C ASN A 281 25.50 6.39 -25.27
N PHE A 282 24.72 7.00 -24.40
CA PHE A 282 24.47 8.45 -24.44
C PHE A 282 25.51 9.21 -23.63
N GLY A 283 26.11 10.22 -24.25
CA GLY A 283 26.97 11.17 -23.56
C GLY A 283 26.15 12.09 -22.62
N CYS A 284 26.85 12.67 -21.64
CA CYS A 284 26.30 13.63 -20.71
C CYS A 284 25.59 14.79 -21.42
N GLY A 285 24.41 15.18 -20.98
CA GLY A 285 23.64 16.30 -21.53
C GLY A 285 22.96 16.01 -22.87
N THR A 286 22.83 14.75 -23.27
CA THR A 286 22.10 14.36 -24.48
C THR A 286 20.60 14.57 -24.27
N VAL A 287 19.92 15.11 -25.27
CA VAL A 287 18.49 15.37 -25.27
C VAL A 287 17.83 14.79 -26.52
N THR A 288 16.78 13.99 -26.37
CA THR A 288 15.87 13.71 -27.47
C THR A 288 14.88 14.87 -27.57
N VAL A 289 15.00 15.69 -28.62
CA VAL A 289 14.14 16.85 -28.85
C VAL A 289 12.89 16.36 -29.54
N ASN A 290 11.96 15.85 -28.75
CA ASN A 290 10.79 15.09 -29.20
C ASN A 290 9.54 15.95 -29.53
N PHE A 291 9.57 17.26 -29.27
CA PHE A 291 8.41 18.14 -29.44
C PHE A 291 8.71 19.29 -30.38
N ASP A 292 7.91 19.44 -31.44
CA ASP A 292 8.07 20.47 -32.47
C ASP A 292 7.23 21.76 -32.21
N GLY A 293 6.59 21.83 -31.04
CA GLY A 293 5.66 22.90 -30.68
C GLY A 293 4.18 22.54 -30.92
N LYS A 294 3.88 21.41 -31.59
CA LYS A 294 2.53 20.91 -31.86
C LYS A 294 2.41 19.41 -31.59
N ASN A 295 3.34 18.62 -32.13
CA ASN A 295 3.32 17.17 -32.08
C ASN A 295 4.59 16.64 -31.42
N LYS A 296 4.50 15.40 -30.92
CA LYS A 296 5.66 14.63 -30.47
C LYS A 296 6.07 13.68 -31.56
N HIS A 297 7.38 13.55 -31.70
CA HIS A 297 8.02 12.69 -32.67
C HIS A 297 8.98 11.74 -31.97
N ARG A 298 9.20 10.58 -32.58
CA ARG A 298 10.04 9.54 -31.99
C ARG A 298 11.46 9.58 -32.53
N THR A 299 12.43 9.34 -31.65
CA THR A 299 13.84 9.13 -31.98
C THR A 299 14.13 7.65 -31.95
N VAL A 300 14.84 7.13 -32.96
CA VAL A 300 15.31 5.75 -32.99
C VAL A 300 16.85 5.74 -33.00
N VAL A 301 17.43 4.97 -32.08
CA VAL A 301 18.89 4.80 -31.99
C VAL A 301 19.18 3.31 -31.99
N GLU A 302 19.86 2.83 -33.05
CA GLU A 302 20.15 1.40 -33.18
C GLU A 302 21.32 0.93 -32.31
N ASP A 303 21.52 -0.40 -32.29
CA ASP A 303 22.51 -1.08 -31.47
C ASP A 303 23.92 -0.49 -31.58
N HIS A 304 24.61 -0.42 -30.46
CA HIS A 304 26.00 -0.01 -30.34
C HIS A 304 26.31 1.43 -30.82
N ALA A 305 25.30 2.26 -31.05
CA ALA A 305 25.53 3.66 -31.37
C ALA A 305 26.14 4.41 -30.17
N PHE A 306 27.02 5.36 -30.44
CA PHE A 306 27.61 6.23 -29.43
C PHE A 306 27.21 7.67 -29.68
N ILE A 307 26.44 8.23 -28.76
CA ILE A 307 25.98 9.62 -28.83
C ILE A 307 26.90 10.48 -27.96
N GLY A 308 27.57 11.45 -28.58
CA GLY A 308 28.49 12.37 -27.92
C GLY A 308 27.79 13.25 -26.88
N CYS A 309 28.56 13.80 -25.94
CA CYS A 309 28.02 14.69 -24.90
C CYS A 309 27.34 15.93 -25.49
N ASN A 310 26.30 16.46 -24.85
CA ASN A 310 25.53 17.63 -25.29
C ASN A 310 24.99 17.52 -26.72
N THR A 311 24.66 16.32 -27.17
CA THR A 311 24.02 16.09 -28.47
C THR A 311 22.50 16.30 -28.34
N ASN A 312 21.92 17.06 -29.26
CA ASN A 312 20.51 17.20 -29.45
C ASN A 312 20.04 16.33 -30.61
N LEU A 313 19.21 15.33 -30.36
CA LEU A 313 18.59 14.49 -31.39
C LEU A 313 17.20 15.08 -31.70
N VAL A 314 17.10 15.82 -32.80
CA VAL A 314 15.85 16.52 -33.18
C VAL A 314 14.93 15.55 -33.91
N ALA A 315 13.93 15.05 -33.20
CA ALA A 315 13.01 14.05 -33.72
C ALA A 315 12.03 14.63 -34.77
N PRO A 316 11.61 13.83 -35.78
CA PRO A 316 12.00 12.43 -35.98
C PRO A 316 13.39 12.28 -36.52
N VAL A 317 14.21 11.38 -35.94
CA VAL A 317 15.58 11.11 -36.41
C VAL A 317 15.93 9.64 -36.13
N HIS A 318 16.65 9.03 -37.03
CA HIS A 318 17.17 7.67 -36.92
C HIS A 318 18.69 7.65 -36.90
N VAL A 319 19.27 7.12 -35.83
CA VAL A 319 20.74 6.94 -35.71
C VAL A 319 21.03 5.46 -35.90
N GLY A 320 21.73 5.12 -36.97
CA GLY A 320 21.96 3.74 -37.38
C GLY A 320 22.93 2.98 -36.46
N LYS A 321 23.04 1.70 -36.67
CA LYS A 321 23.86 0.78 -35.91
C LYS A 321 25.36 1.14 -35.99
N ASN A 322 26.02 1.16 -34.82
CA ASN A 322 27.44 1.57 -34.66
C ASN A 322 27.73 3.01 -35.10
N ALA A 323 26.73 3.84 -35.32
CA ALA A 323 26.93 5.25 -35.62
C ALA A 323 27.54 5.98 -34.43
N PHE A 324 28.28 7.05 -34.73
CA PHE A 324 28.95 7.89 -33.74
C PHE A 324 28.65 9.36 -34.00
N THR A 325 28.09 10.05 -33.00
CA THR A 325 27.92 11.51 -33.08
C THR A 325 28.99 12.22 -32.25
N ALA A 326 29.53 13.32 -32.75
CA ALA A 326 30.47 14.14 -32.01
C ALA A 326 29.79 14.89 -30.85
N ALA A 327 30.57 15.27 -29.84
CA ALA A 327 30.05 16.09 -28.74
C ALA A 327 29.60 17.47 -29.24
N GLY A 328 28.48 17.98 -28.67
CA GLY A 328 27.88 19.25 -29.03
C GLY A 328 27.12 19.26 -30.36
N SER A 329 26.83 18.09 -30.93
CA SER A 329 26.11 18.00 -32.20
C SER A 329 24.62 18.29 -32.04
N THR A 330 24.04 18.91 -33.09
CA THR A 330 22.57 18.94 -33.28
C THR A 330 22.24 18.13 -34.51
N ILE A 331 21.60 16.99 -34.32
CA ILE A 331 21.30 16.01 -35.35
C ILE A 331 19.85 16.23 -35.79
N THR A 332 19.64 16.62 -37.05
CA THR A 332 18.35 16.92 -37.67
C THR A 332 18.01 15.99 -38.83
N GLU A 333 18.91 15.11 -39.20
CA GLU A 333 18.78 14.14 -40.27
C GLU A 333 19.32 12.80 -39.80
N ASP A 334 18.95 11.71 -40.47
CA ASP A 334 19.40 10.35 -40.14
C ASP A 334 20.93 10.18 -40.30
N VAL A 335 21.51 9.38 -39.39
CA VAL A 335 22.97 9.15 -39.32
C VAL A 335 23.29 7.67 -39.53
#